data_d8e20a1e936736aef3ab2e8c97121673
#
_entry.id   d8e20a1e936736aef3ab2e8c97121673
#
_cell.length_a   1.000
_cell.length_b   1.000
_cell.length_c   1.000
_cell.angle_alpha   90.00
_cell.angle_beta   90.00
_cell.angle_gamma   90.00
#
_symmetry.space_group_name_H-M   'P 1'
#
loop_
_entity.id
_entity.type
_entity.pdbx_description
1 polymer ?
#
loop_
_entity_poly.entity_id
_entity_poly.type
_entity_poly.pdbx_seq_one_letter_code
_entity_poly.pdbx_strand_id
1 'polypeptide(L)'
;SSIKLHWLENRSKGGYVTFGVPWKKGEVTKETVFSVNDENGNAIAYQEKPIAYYPDGSTKWTSYTIKTDSETVEINKADKYDGFDGIKTNETENEITVDNGKFKAVFPKQGSVLMKTPYGDVTLKAVKELRSKDSDVEIKKSIPYIGEINTVEIEDCGNLKTTVKVTGEHKNIDGSEFLSYIIRFSVFYDENEIKII
;
A
#
# COMPACT_ATOMS: atom_id res chain seq x y z
N SER A 1 20.91 19.54 7.75
CA SER A 1 19.84 20.39 7.16
C SER A 1 18.50 19.91 7.67
N SER A 2 17.65 20.84 8.05
CA SER A 2 16.27 20.65 8.46
C SER A 2 15.36 20.93 7.27
N ILE A 3 14.31 20.11 7.09
CA ILE A 3 13.25 20.37 6.12
C ILE A 3 11.96 20.56 6.89
N LYS A 4 11.35 21.73 6.73
CA LYS A 4 10.06 22.05 7.30
C LYS A 4 8.98 21.94 6.22
N LEU A 5 7.94 21.17 6.49
CA LEU A 5 6.81 20.94 5.60
C LEU A 5 5.55 21.49 6.24
N HIS A 6 4.72 22.09 5.39
CA HIS A 6 3.42 22.62 5.77
C HIS A 6 2.36 22.12 4.77
N TRP A 7 1.20 21.70 5.29
CA TRP A 7 0.12 21.21 4.45
C TRP A 7 -0.61 22.37 3.77
N LEU A 8 -0.85 22.23 2.48
CA LEU A 8 -1.53 23.28 1.68
C LEU A 8 -3.05 23.27 1.84
N GLU A 9 -3.61 22.16 2.30
CA GLU A 9 -5.06 21.97 2.44
C GLU A 9 -5.40 21.49 3.85
N ASN A 10 -6.64 21.80 4.30
CA ASN A 10 -7.16 21.24 5.54
C ASN A 10 -7.28 19.73 5.44
N ARG A 11 -6.43 19.03 6.18
CA ARG A 11 -6.48 17.57 6.32
C ARG A 11 -7.51 17.17 7.36
N SER A 12 -8.11 15.99 7.17
CA SER A 12 -8.77 15.29 8.28
C SER A 12 -7.74 15.00 9.37
N LYS A 13 -8.04 15.38 10.62
CA LYS A 13 -7.14 15.14 11.76
C LYS A 13 -6.92 13.64 11.98
N GLY A 14 -5.70 13.25 12.37
CA GLY A 14 -5.34 11.88 12.72
C GLY A 14 -5.13 10.92 11.56
N GLY A 15 -5.16 11.39 10.33
CA GLY A 15 -4.98 10.55 9.15
C GLY A 15 -3.51 10.24 8.83
N TYR A 16 -3.29 9.13 8.14
CA TYR A 16 -2.01 8.83 7.50
C TYR A 16 -1.79 9.70 6.27
N VAL A 17 -0.55 10.12 6.07
CA VAL A 17 -0.11 10.80 4.86
C VAL A 17 1.20 10.23 4.38
N THR A 18 1.30 10.07 3.06
CA THR A 18 2.53 9.70 2.37
C THR A 18 2.94 10.85 1.44
N PHE A 19 4.19 11.28 1.52
CA PHE A 19 4.74 12.37 0.71
C PHE A 19 6.20 12.12 0.36
N GLY A 20 6.69 12.79 -0.68
CA GLY A 20 8.07 12.71 -1.13
C GLY A 20 8.88 13.93 -0.73
N VAL A 21 10.14 13.74 -0.35
CA VAL A 21 11.11 14.78 -0.04
C VAL A 21 12.29 14.69 -1.00
N PRO A 22 12.61 15.75 -1.76
CA PRO A 22 13.79 15.83 -2.62
C PRO A 22 15.03 16.20 -1.81
N TRP A 23 16.15 15.61 -2.15
CA TRP A 23 17.46 15.91 -1.58
C TRP A 23 18.43 16.42 -2.63
N LYS A 24 19.41 17.23 -2.23
CA LYS A 24 20.51 17.61 -3.10
C LYS A 24 21.45 16.42 -3.27
N LYS A 25 22.13 16.38 -4.42
CA LYS A 25 23.14 15.37 -4.70
C LYS A 25 24.22 15.34 -3.61
N GLY A 26 24.53 14.13 -3.11
CA GLY A 26 25.51 13.91 -2.05
C GLY A 26 25.05 14.28 -0.63
N GLU A 27 23.82 14.78 -0.45
CA GLU A 27 23.31 15.23 0.85
C GLU A 27 22.86 14.07 1.74
N VAL A 28 22.21 13.06 1.16
CA VAL A 28 21.58 11.93 1.85
C VAL A 28 21.96 10.64 1.16
N THR A 29 22.22 9.61 1.95
CA THR A 29 22.43 8.22 1.49
C THR A 29 21.35 7.31 2.05
N LYS A 30 21.33 6.07 1.61
CA LYS A 30 20.38 5.06 2.13
C LYS A 30 20.60 4.71 3.61
N GLU A 31 21.80 5.04 4.16
CA GLU A 31 22.14 4.85 5.57
C GLU A 31 21.79 6.06 6.45
N THR A 32 21.37 7.17 5.84
CA THR A 32 21.02 8.37 6.59
C THR A 32 19.78 8.11 7.44
N VAL A 33 19.91 8.36 8.73
CA VAL A 33 18.80 8.26 9.69
C VAL A 33 18.16 9.63 9.86
N PHE A 34 16.85 9.64 10.09
CA PHE A 34 16.06 10.85 10.26
C PHE A 34 15.34 10.88 11.61
N SER A 35 14.93 12.06 12.02
CA SER A 35 13.89 12.28 13.00
C SER A 35 12.77 13.12 12.35
N VAL A 36 11.55 12.85 12.74
CA VAL A 36 10.37 13.63 12.29
C VAL A 36 9.69 14.17 13.54
N ASN A 37 9.49 15.48 13.58
CA ASN A 37 8.91 16.16 14.72
C ASN A 37 7.70 16.98 14.31
N ASP A 38 6.75 17.14 15.23
CA ASP A 38 5.61 18.05 15.08
C ASP A 38 6.02 19.52 15.30
N GLU A 39 5.08 20.42 15.17
CA GLU A 39 5.26 21.86 15.38
C GLU A 39 5.70 22.25 16.81
N ASN A 40 5.47 21.37 17.78
CA ASN A 40 5.87 21.53 19.18
C ASN A 40 7.21 20.86 19.52
N GLY A 41 7.86 20.21 18.52
CA GLY A 41 9.09 19.47 18.69
C GLY A 41 8.91 18.04 19.21
N ASN A 42 7.67 17.54 19.32
CA ASN A 42 7.44 16.17 19.74
C ASN A 42 7.76 15.20 18.59
N ALA A 43 8.38 14.08 18.90
CA ALA A 43 8.69 13.05 17.93
C ALA A 43 7.41 12.42 17.35
N ILE A 44 7.38 12.27 16.03
CA ILE A 44 6.34 11.60 15.28
C ILE A 44 6.89 10.29 14.75
N ALA A 45 6.15 9.18 14.94
CA ALA A 45 6.46 7.91 14.29
C ALA A 45 6.40 8.06 12.77
N TYR A 46 7.41 7.57 12.09
CA TYR A 46 7.51 7.65 10.63
C TYR A 46 8.04 6.35 10.04
N GLN A 47 7.74 6.17 8.78
CA GLN A 47 8.32 5.17 7.89
C GLN A 47 8.89 5.89 6.69
N GLU A 48 10.09 5.55 6.29
CA GLU A 48 10.72 6.16 5.14
C GLU A 48 11.26 5.10 4.17
N LYS A 49 11.37 5.49 2.90
CA LYS A 49 11.92 4.65 1.84
C LYS A 49 12.54 5.52 0.77
N PRO A 50 13.84 5.33 0.45
CA PRO A 50 14.42 5.94 -0.74
C PRO A 50 13.72 5.41 -2.01
N ILE A 51 13.27 6.32 -2.87
CA ILE A 51 12.52 5.97 -4.11
C ILE A 51 13.24 6.39 -5.40
N ALA A 52 14.27 7.21 -5.29
CA ALA A 52 15.13 7.57 -6.41
C ALA A 52 16.53 7.90 -5.94
N TYR A 53 17.53 7.66 -6.82
CA TYR A 53 18.92 7.88 -6.54
C TYR A 53 19.57 8.75 -7.63
N TYR A 54 20.63 9.46 -7.28
CA TYR A 54 21.55 10.07 -8.21
C TYR A 54 22.56 9.03 -8.74
N PRO A 55 23.26 9.32 -9.86
CA PRO A 55 24.26 8.39 -10.41
C PRO A 55 25.43 8.05 -9.47
N ASP A 56 25.71 8.89 -8.47
CA ASP A 56 26.71 8.64 -7.44
C ASP A 56 26.22 7.76 -6.28
N GLY A 57 24.98 7.27 -6.35
CA GLY A 57 24.35 6.43 -5.31
C GLY A 57 23.73 7.22 -4.16
N SER A 58 23.87 8.55 -4.11
CA SER A 58 23.17 9.35 -3.12
C SER A 58 21.65 9.39 -3.40
N THR A 59 20.87 9.52 -2.34
CA THR A 59 19.40 9.54 -2.45
C THR A 59 18.92 10.86 -3.06
N LYS A 60 18.09 10.75 -4.09
CA LYS A 60 17.46 11.90 -4.77
C LYS A 60 16.08 12.22 -4.19
N TRP A 61 15.31 11.18 -3.86
CA TRP A 61 13.97 11.28 -3.29
C TRP A 61 13.77 10.24 -2.21
N THR A 62 13.19 10.66 -1.09
CA THR A 62 12.71 9.76 -0.03
C THR A 62 11.20 9.92 0.13
N SER A 63 10.47 8.80 0.15
CA SER A 63 9.06 8.76 0.51
C SER A 63 8.94 8.61 2.02
N TYR A 64 8.10 9.42 2.65
CA TYR A 64 7.75 9.33 4.06
C TYR A 64 6.28 8.99 4.22
N THR A 65 5.96 8.13 5.18
CA THR A 65 4.61 7.88 5.68
C THR A 65 4.59 8.22 7.16
N ILE A 66 3.67 9.09 7.57
CA ILE A 66 3.48 9.53 8.96
C ILE A 66 1.99 9.54 9.31
N LYS A 67 1.69 9.51 10.61
CA LYS A 67 0.36 9.80 11.15
C LYS A 67 0.48 11.00 12.09
N THR A 68 -0.19 12.10 11.81
CA THR A 68 -0.09 13.31 12.61
C THR A 68 -1.33 14.19 12.47
N ASP A 69 -1.65 14.92 13.55
CA ASP A 69 -2.64 16.01 13.58
C ASP A 69 -2.01 17.39 13.36
N SER A 70 -0.67 17.45 13.38
CA SER A 70 0.07 18.70 13.22
C SER A 70 -0.07 19.28 11.83
N GLU A 71 -0.18 20.59 11.74
CA GLU A 71 -0.22 21.33 10.45
C GLU A 71 1.16 21.41 9.79
N THR A 72 2.21 21.29 10.59
CA THR A 72 3.61 21.32 10.13
C THR A 72 4.39 20.15 10.69
N VAL A 73 5.32 19.64 9.91
CA VAL A 73 6.29 18.66 10.37
C VAL A 73 7.69 19.08 9.97
N GLU A 74 8.65 18.73 10.80
CA GLU A 74 10.06 18.99 10.57
C GLU A 74 10.84 17.68 10.48
N ILE A 75 11.60 17.52 9.40
CA ILE A 75 12.46 16.36 9.16
C ILE A 75 13.91 16.79 9.33
N ASN A 76 14.62 16.12 10.22
CA ASN A 76 16.02 16.36 10.51
C ASN A 76 16.83 15.08 10.30
N LYS A 77 18.12 15.21 9.98
CA LYS A 77 19.06 14.09 10.13
C LYS A 77 19.25 13.80 11.60
N ALA A 78 19.36 12.53 11.95
CA ALA A 78 19.53 12.05 13.30
C ALA A 78 20.66 11.02 13.37
N ASP A 79 21.20 10.80 14.58
CA ASP A 79 22.25 9.80 14.79
C ASP A 79 21.67 8.39 14.90
N LYS A 80 20.42 8.27 15.37
CA LYS A 80 19.73 6.99 15.50
C LYS A 80 18.24 7.15 15.27
N TYR A 81 17.62 6.07 14.83
CA TYR A 81 16.18 5.90 14.81
C TYR A 81 15.73 5.24 16.12
N ASP A 82 14.85 5.87 16.87
CA ASP A 82 14.39 5.34 18.16
C ASP A 82 13.41 4.15 18.02
N GLY A 83 13.08 3.79 16.78
CA GLY A 83 12.25 2.64 16.45
C GLY A 83 10.77 2.86 16.76
N PHE A 84 9.94 2.13 16.06
CA PHE A 84 8.50 2.03 16.33
C PHE A 84 8.07 0.60 16.02
N ASP A 85 7.54 -0.10 17.03
CA ASP A 85 7.03 -1.46 16.88
C ASP A 85 5.57 -1.41 16.41
N GLY A 86 5.39 -1.39 15.09
CA GLY A 86 4.10 -1.26 14.46
C GLY A 86 3.64 -2.54 13.78
N ILE A 87 3.36 -2.44 12.46
CA ILE A 87 2.90 -3.57 11.64
C ILE A 87 3.91 -4.72 11.67
N LYS A 88 3.40 -5.93 11.85
CA LYS A 88 4.16 -7.19 11.74
C LYS A 88 3.76 -7.90 10.47
N THR A 89 4.74 -8.09 9.59
CA THR A 89 4.54 -8.77 8.31
C THR A 89 5.32 -10.07 8.32
N ASN A 90 4.66 -11.15 7.90
CA ASN A 90 5.30 -12.46 7.74
C ASN A 90 4.94 -13.03 6.37
N GLU A 91 5.91 -13.63 5.70
CA GLU A 91 5.74 -14.29 4.41
C GLU A 91 6.13 -15.74 4.49
N THR A 92 5.27 -16.60 3.99
CA THR A 92 5.50 -18.03 3.83
C THR A 92 5.41 -18.42 2.36
N GLU A 93 5.61 -19.68 2.06
CA GLU A 93 5.40 -20.22 0.71
C GLU A 93 3.94 -20.07 0.24
N ASN A 94 2.97 -20.13 1.17
CA ASN A 94 1.55 -20.18 0.85
C ASN A 94 0.81 -18.86 1.00
N GLU A 95 1.32 -17.95 1.83
CA GLU A 95 0.62 -16.70 2.15
C GLU A 95 1.52 -15.60 2.69
N ILE A 96 1.04 -14.37 2.60
CA ILE A 96 1.56 -13.21 3.31
C ILE A 96 0.56 -12.83 4.39
N THR A 97 1.03 -12.59 5.63
CA THR A 97 0.20 -12.07 6.71
C THR A 97 0.67 -10.69 7.13
N VAL A 98 -0.27 -9.79 7.37
CA VAL A 98 -0.02 -8.42 7.83
C VAL A 98 -0.89 -8.17 9.06
N ASP A 99 -0.24 -8.05 10.23
CA ASP A 99 -0.89 -7.73 11.49
C ASP A 99 -0.64 -6.25 11.81
N ASN A 100 -1.70 -5.45 11.81
CA ASN A 100 -1.61 -4.01 12.01
C ASN A 100 -1.90 -3.56 13.46
N GLY A 101 -1.97 -4.50 14.39
CA GLY A 101 -2.30 -4.24 15.79
C GLY A 101 -3.79 -4.28 16.13
N LYS A 102 -4.68 -4.11 15.14
CA LYS A 102 -6.14 -4.25 15.31
C LYS A 102 -6.71 -5.51 14.68
N PHE A 103 -6.18 -5.91 13.56
CA PHE A 103 -6.58 -7.14 12.88
C PHE A 103 -5.41 -7.70 12.07
N LYS A 104 -5.56 -8.94 11.65
CA LYS A 104 -4.65 -9.62 10.75
C LYS A 104 -5.29 -9.79 9.39
N ALA A 105 -4.65 -9.25 8.35
CA ALA A 105 -4.97 -9.55 6.96
C ALA A 105 -4.09 -10.71 6.47
N VAL A 106 -4.69 -11.66 5.77
CA VAL A 106 -4.00 -12.80 5.17
C VAL A 106 -4.21 -12.76 3.67
N PHE A 107 -3.12 -12.82 2.93
CA PHE A 107 -3.08 -12.80 1.46
C PHE A 107 -2.61 -14.16 0.95
N PRO A 108 -3.52 -15.09 0.59
CA PRO A 108 -3.14 -16.38 0.00
C PRO A 108 -2.41 -16.17 -1.32
N LYS A 109 -1.41 -17.00 -1.61
CA LYS A 109 -0.64 -16.89 -2.87
C LYS A 109 -1.29 -17.64 -4.04
N GLN A 110 -2.41 -18.32 -3.81
CA GLN A 110 -3.15 -19.07 -4.82
C GLN A 110 -4.66 -19.02 -4.56
N GLY A 111 -5.44 -19.32 -5.59
CA GLY A 111 -6.89 -19.38 -5.54
C GLY A 111 -7.58 -18.08 -5.90
N SER A 112 -8.82 -17.90 -5.46
CA SER A 112 -9.69 -16.77 -5.82
C SER A 112 -9.97 -15.81 -4.67
N VAL A 113 -9.50 -16.10 -3.46
CA VAL A 113 -9.60 -15.18 -2.32
C VAL A 113 -8.34 -14.33 -2.28
N LEU A 114 -8.48 -13.05 -2.58
CA LEU A 114 -7.35 -12.12 -2.67
C LEU A 114 -6.82 -11.70 -1.29
N MET A 115 -7.73 -11.58 -0.33
CA MET A 115 -7.41 -11.22 1.05
C MET A 115 -8.47 -11.80 1.99
N LYS A 116 -8.04 -12.28 3.16
CA LYS A 116 -8.90 -12.70 4.28
C LYS A 116 -8.70 -11.76 5.45
N THR A 117 -9.79 -11.38 6.10
CA THR A 117 -9.78 -10.61 7.34
C THR A 117 -10.79 -11.18 8.31
N PRO A 118 -10.76 -10.82 9.61
CA PRO A 118 -11.81 -11.19 10.55
C PRO A 118 -13.20 -10.69 10.17
N TYR A 119 -13.28 -9.71 9.27
CA TYR A 119 -14.54 -9.09 8.81
C TYR A 119 -15.08 -9.70 7.52
N GLY A 120 -14.32 -10.56 6.85
CA GLY A 120 -14.71 -11.24 5.63
C GLY A 120 -13.55 -11.35 4.62
N ASP A 121 -13.86 -12.06 3.53
CA ASP A 121 -12.94 -12.33 2.43
C ASP A 121 -13.18 -11.37 1.27
N VAL A 122 -12.10 -10.98 0.60
CA VAL A 122 -12.14 -10.16 -0.62
C VAL A 122 -11.93 -11.07 -1.83
N THR A 123 -12.90 -11.05 -2.74
CA THR A 123 -12.85 -11.75 -4.01
C THR A 123 -13.14 -10.79 -5.14
N LEU A 124 -12.69 -11.12 -6.35
CA LEU A 124 -12.93 -10.32 -7.54
C LEU A 124 -13.86 -11.06 -8.49
N LYS A 125 -14.85 -10.35 -9.04
CA LYS A 125 -15.78 -10.89 -10.03
C LYS A 125 -15.90 -9.93 -11.22
N ALA A 126 -16.01 -10.50 -12.41
CA ALA A 126 -16.34 -9.77 -13.61
C ALA A 126 -17.47 -10.50 -14.36
N VAL A 127 -18.22 -9.75 -15.15
CA VAL A 127 -19.27 -10.30 -16.01
C VAL A 127 -19.03 -9.80 -17.43
N LYS A 128 -18.94 -10.73 -18.38
CA LYS A 128 -18.93 -10.41 -19.80
C LYS A 128 -20.35 -10.52 -20.35
N GLU A 129 -20.89 -9.40 -20.84
CA GLU A 129 -22.16 -9.39 -21.53
C GLU A 129 -21.97 -9.53 -23.04
N LEU A 130 -22.57 -10.54 -23.61
CA LEU A 130 -22.71 -10.70 -25.06
C LEU A 130 -24.11 -10.25 -25.45
N ARG A 131 -24.19 -9.36 -26.43
CA ARG A 131 -25.46 -8.89 -27.00
C ARG A 131 -25.53 -9.31 -28.46
N SER A 132 -26.59 -9.99 -28.82
CA SER A 132 -26.91 -10.31 -30.19
C SER A 132 -28.34 -9.88 -30.49
N LYS A 133 -28.63 -9.55 -31.75
CA LYS A 133 -29.96 -9.23 -32.21
C LYS A 133 -30.39 -10.36 -33.14
N ASP A 134 -31.47 -11.03 -32.80
CA ASP A 134 -32.13 -12.01 -33.70
C ASP A 134 -33.52 -11.48 -34.00
N SER A 135 -33.73 -11.15 -35.28
CA SER A 135 -34.93 -10.46 -35.77
C SER A 135 -35.11 -9.11 -35.03
N ASP A 136 -36.16 -8.92 -34.25
CA ASP A 136 -36.40 -7.71 -33.45
C ASP A 136 -36.16 -7.91 -31.95
N VAL A 137 -35.62 -9.07 -31.55
CA VAL A 137 -35.37 -9.40 -30.15
C VAL A 137 -33.89 -9.24 -29.81
N GLU A 138 -33.60 -8.43 -28.79
CA GLU A 138 -32.25 -8.32 -28.21
C GLU A 138 -32.02 -9.50 -27.26
N ILE A 139 -31.01 -10.32 -27.57
CA ILE A 139 -30.59 -11.43 -26.72
C ILE A 139 -29.36 -10.99 -25.94
N LYS A 140 -29.44 -11.06 -24.62
CA LYS A 140 -28.32 -10.81 -23.70
C LYS A 140 -27.89 -12.12 -23.07
N LYS A 141 -26.59 -12.39 -23.12
CA LYS A 141 -25.95 -13.51 -22.42
C LYS A 141 -24.87 -12.96 -21.47
N SER A 142 -24.98 -13.25 -20.17
CA SER A 142 -24.00 -12.88 -19.17
C SER A 142 -23.14 -14.08 -18.84
N ILE A 143 -21.83 -13.91 -18.92
CA ILE A 143 -20.83 -14.94 -18.59
C ILE A 143 -20.07 -14.45 -17.35
N PRO A 144 -20.19 -15.14 -16.20
CA PRO A 144 -19.46 -14.77 -15.00
C PRO A 144 -18.01 -15.23 -15.06
N TYR A 145 -17.12 -14.43 -14.47
CA TYR A 145 -15.72 -14.71 -14.30
C TYR A 145 -15.31 -14.42 -12.86
N ILE A 146 -14.39 -15.21 -12.30
CA ILE A 146 -13.84 -15.05 -10.97
C ILE A 146 -12.36 -14.72 -11.11
N GLY A 147 -11.87 -13.73 -10.33
CA GLY A 147 -10.46 -13.40 -10.30
C GLY A 147 -9.66 -14.52 -9.62
N GLU A 148 -8.68 -15.05 -10.34
CA GLU A 148 -7.70 -16.01 -9.81
C GLU A 148 -6.33 -15.35 -9.65
N ILE A 149 -5.61 -15.71 -8.59
CA ILE A 149 -4.32 -15.15 -8.24
C ILE A 149 -3.23 -15.77 -9.10
N ASN A 150 -2.39 -14.89 -9.71
CA ASN A 150 -1.14 -15.30 -10.35
C ASN A 150 0.05 -15.03 -9.43
N THR A 151 0.15 -13.82 -8.85
CA THR A 151 1.24 -13.46 -7.92
C THR A 151 0.74 -12.64 -6.74
N VAL A 152 1.41 -12.80 -5.60
CA VAL A 152 1.22 -11.98 -4.40
C VAL A 152 2.59 -11.58 -3.89
N GLU A 153 2.84 -10.27 -3.79
CA GLU A 153 4.14 -9.69 -3.47
C GLU A 153 4.01 -8.58 -2.43
N ILE A 154 4.98 -8.49 -1.53
CA ILE A 154 5.15 -7.32 -0.66
C ILE A 154 5.83 -6.22 -1.49
N GLU A 155 5.10 -5.18 -1.85
CA GLU A 155 5.61 -4.04 -2.63
C GLU A 155 6.22 -2.97 -1.71
N ASP A 156 5.68 -2.82 -0.51
CA ASP A 156 6.19 -1.92 0.54
C ASP A 156 5.99 -2.58 1.91
N CYS A 157 7.03 -2.56 2.75
CA CYS A 157 7.01 -3.18 4.06
C CYS A 157 7.58 -2.23 5.11
N GLY A 158 6.73 -1.76 5.99
CA GLY A 158 7.13 -0.85 7.05
C GLY A 158 6.26 -0.94 8.28
N ASN A 159 6.64 -0.19 9.31
CA ASN A 159 6.00 -0.22 10.62
C ASN A 159 4.63 0.49 10.64
N LEU A 160 4.42 1.47 9.76
CA LEU A 160 3.18 2.25 9.70
C LEU A 160 2.28 1.87 8.53
N LYS A 161 2.87 1.39 7.43
CA LYS A 161 2.16 0.97 6.22
C LYS A 161 2.87 -0.23 5.60
N THR A 162 2.09 -1.24 5.24
CA THR A 162 2.54 -2.35 4.39
C THR A 162 1.60 -2.45 3.20
N THR A 163 2.16 -2.55 2.00
CA THR A 163 1.41 -2.70 0.75
C THR A 163 1.69 -4.06 0.15
N VAL A 164 0.62 -4.83 -0.06
CA VAL A 164 0.66 -6.11 -0.76
C VAL A 164 0.03 -5.92 -2.14
N LYS A 165 0.76 -6.32 -3.17
CA LYS A 165 0.31 -6.31 -4.56
C LYS A 165 -0.13 -7.71 -4.96
N VAL A 166 -1.34 -7.81 -5.47
CA VAL A 166 -1.93 -9.03 -6.02
C VAL A 166 -2.16 -8.85 -7.51
N THR A 167 -1.66 -9.79 -8.31
CA THR A 167 -1.95 -9.84 -9.74
C THR A 167 -2.69 -11.12 -10.07
N GLY A 168 -3.50 -11.08 -11.11
CA GLY A 168 -4.22 -12.26 -11.55
C GLY A 168 -5.07 -12.01 -12.79
N GLU A 169 -5.92 -12.97 -13.08
CA GLU A 169 -6.81 -12.97 -14.22
C GLU A 169 -8.19 -13.44 -13.84
N HIS A 170 -9.21 -12.92 -14.53
CA HIS A 170 -10.57 -13.39 -14.39
C HIS A 170 -10.78 -14.62 -15.28
N LYS A 171 -11.16 -15.74 -14.65
CA LYS A 171 -11.45 -17.01 -15.34
C LYS A 171 -12.90 -17.41 -15.14
N ASN A 172 -13.50 -18.01 -16.18
CA ASN A 172 -14.80 -18.64 -16.07
C ASN A 172 -14.66 -20.14 -15.76
N ILE A 173 -15.78 -20.85 -15.67
CA ILE A 173 -15.81 -22.26 -15.28
C ILE A 173 -15.10 -23.19 -16.27
N ASP A 174 -14.96 -22.80 -17.55
CA ASP A 174 -14.23 -23.57 -18.55
C ASP A 174 -12.74 -23.20 -18.66
N GLY A 175 -12.27 -22.28 -17.79
CA GLY A 175 -10.89 -21.81 -17.75
C GLY A 175 -10.56 -20.70 -18.75
N SER A 176 -11.54 -20.21 -19.52
CA SER A 176 -11.33 -19.07 -20.43
C SER A 176 -11.02 -17.81 -19.62
N GLU A 177 -10.01 -17.07 -20.05
CA GLU A 177 -9.55 -15.82 -19.44
C GLU A 177 -10.24 -14.62 -20.10
N PHE A 178 -10.48 -13.56 -19.31
CA PHE A 178 -11.15 -12.36 -19.81
C PHE A 178 -10.39 -11.07 -19.54
N LEU A 179 -10.08 -10.76 -18.26
CA LEU A 179 -9.40 -9.54 -17.84
C LEU A 179 -8.32 -9.88 -16.82
N SER A 180 -7.12 -9.35 -17.03
CA SER A 180 -6.09 -9.32 -15.99
C SER A 180 -6.36 -8.18 -15.01
N TYR A 181 -5.82 -8.31 -13.79
CA TYR A 181 -5.93 -7.28 -12.77
C TYR A 181 -4.63 -7.12 -12.00
N ILE A 182 -4.42 -5.93 -11.48
CA ILE A 182 -3.40 -5.59 -10.50
C ILE A 182 -4.09 -4.83 -9.39
N ILE A 183 -4.04 -5.35 -8.16
CA ILE A 183 -4.64 -4.70 -7.00
C ILE A 183 -3.58 -4.54 -5.92
N ARG A 184 -3.57 -3.36 -5.29
CA ARG A 184 -2.74 -3.03 -4.15
C ARG A 184 -3.58 -2.84 -2.91
N PHE A 185 -3.25 -3.59 -1.87
CA PHE A 185 -3.86 -3.49 -0.55
C PHE A 185 -2.85 -2.81 0.38
N SER A 186 -3.15 -1.58 0.81
CA SER A 186 -2.33 -0.87 1.79
C SER A 186 -2.99 -0.94 3.15
N VAL A 187 -2.30 -1.60 4.07
CA VAL A 187 -2.70 -1.80 5.47
C VAL A 187 -1.92 -0.80 6.32
N PHE A 188 -2.62 -0.06 7.18
CA PHE A 188 -2.03 0.95 8.06
C PHE A 188 -2.09 0.51 9.52
N TYR A 189 -1.04 0.86 10.30
CA TYR A 189 -0.97 0.55 11.71
C TYR A 189 -2.11 1.19 12.48
N ASP A 190 -2.73 0.42 13.39
CA ASP A 190 -3.81 0.84 14.28
C ASP A 190 -5.05 1.44 13.59
N GLU A 191 -5.30 1.06 12.32
CA GLU A 191 -6.50 1.44 11.57
C GLU A 191 -7.40 0.23 11.30
N ASN A 192 -8.71 0.48 11.19
CA ASN A 192 -9.70 -0.54 10.82
C ASN A 192 -9.98 -0.57 9.31
N GLU A 193 -9.27 0.25 8.54
CA GLU A 193 -9.48 0.42 7.11
C GLU A 193 -8.27 -0.08 6.32
N ILE A 194 -8.54 -0.57 5.12
CA ILE A 194 -7.55 -0.95 4.12
C ILE A 194 -7.80 -0.13 2.88
N LYS A 195 -6.76 0.51 2.37
CA LYS A 195 -6.84 1.20 1.08
C LYS A 195 -6.61 0.19 -0.05
N ILE A 196 -7.57 0.11 -0.97
CA ILE A 196 -7.51 -0.76 -2.15
C ILE A 196 -7.42 0.13 -3.40
N ILE A 197 -6.44 -0.15 -4.25
CA ILE A 197 -6.20 0.55 -5.53
C ILE A 197 -6.00 -0.46 -6.65
#